data_ad69631ee09884f2ec66640d18b4fe84
#
_entry.id   ad69631ee09884f2ec66640d18b4fe84
#
_cell.length_a   1.000
_cell.length_b   1.000
_cell.length_c   1.000
_cell.angle_alpha   90.00
_cell.angle_beta   90.00
_cell.angle_gamma   90.00
#
_symmetry.space_group_name_H-M   'P 1'
#
loop_
_entity.id
_entity.type
_entity.pdbx_description
1 polymer ?
#
loop_
_entity_poly.entity_id
_entity_poly.type
_entity_poly.pdbx_seq_one_letter_code
_entity_poly.pdbx_strand_id
1 'polypeptide(L)'
;MALFGTDGVRGVANVDLTAELAVDLAIAAAHVLGEIGAFAGHRPKAIVAQDSRASGDFLESAVVAGLTSAGVDVYRVGVLPTPAVAFLVKESNADLGVMISASHNPMPDNGIKFFAKGGDKLADQVEAQIEARLGESWNRPTGLNVGRIFFDESAKKRYTDHLLSTMSTKLTGLKVVVDCANGAASTVAPGAYEQAGAVVTAISATPTGWNINENCGSTHLENLINEVKKTGADIGIAHDGDADRCLMVAKNGEIIDGDQILNILATAYLAEGKLNKQTVVGTVMSNLGFIKSMQAADIKVEKTAVGDRYVLEKMLENDYTLGGEQSGHIIMRQFSNTGDGLLTALQVMQVVVKSKKSLQELASTMQKYPQILINVKDVAKEKLASSAKIKDAILESEKELAGSGRVLLRASGTESLVRVMVEANDLELAQKVADSLAQLVRSELKQ
;
A
#
# COMPACT_ATOMS: atom_id res chain seq x y z
N MET A 1 13.20 -3.05 -20.65
CA MET A 1 12.86 -2.98 -19.19
C MET A 1 11.35 -2.95 -19.14
N ALA A 2 10.71 -3.75 -18.31
CA ALA A 2 9.26 -3.73 -18.21
C ALA A 2 8.79 -2.35 -17.76
N LEU A 3 7.71 -1.85 -18.36
CA LEU A 3 7.13 -0.55 -18.05
C LEU A 3 6.32 -0.61 -16.75
N PHE A 4 5.53 -1.70 -16.59
CA PHE A 4 4.82 -1.98 -15.35
C PHE A 4 5.78 -2.45 -14.26
N GLY A 5 5.70 -1.78 -13.10
CA GLY A 5 6.35 -2.21 -11.86
C GLY A 5 5.40 -3.07 -11.01
N THR A 6 5.70 -3.22 -9.72
CA THR A 6 4.83 -3.95 -8.77
C THR A 6 3.50 -3.24 -8.48
N ASP A 7 3.38 -1.96 -8.84
CA ASP A 7 2.21 -1.13 -8.54
C ASP A 7 1.96 -0.10 -9.66
N GLY A 8 1.68 -0.60 -10.85
CA GLY A 8 1.42 0.20 -12.05
C GLY A 8 2.67 0.75 -12.74
N VAL A 9 2.46 1.70 -13.65
CA VAL A 9 3.52 2.43 -14.36
C VAL A 9 3.86 3.68 -13.58
N ARG A 10 5.13 3.89 -13.23
CA ARG A 10 5.60 5.05 -12.46
C ARG A 10 6.80 5.69 -13.12
N GLY A 11 6.95 7.00 -12.93
CA GLY A 11 8.11 7.76 -13.39
C GLY A 11 7.98 9.24 -13.10
N VAL A 12 9.01 10.00 -13.47
CA VAL A 12 8.96 11.46 -13.39
C VAL A 12 7.94 11.98 -14.40
N ALA A 13 6.93 12.70 -13.89
CA ALA A 13 5.86 13.22 -14.72
C ALA A 13 6.39 14.15 -15.82
N ASN A 14 5.88 13.99 -17.03
CA ASN A 14 6.29 14.71 -18.24
C ASN A 14 7.74 14.47 -18.71
N VAL A 15 8.39 13.43 -18.15
CA VAL A 15 9.69 12.90 -18.59
C VAL A 15 9.54 11.42 -18.95
N ASP A 16 9.32 10.57 -17.96
CA ASP A 16 9.09 9.14 -18.14
C ASP A 16 7.62 8.84 -18.38
N LEU A 17 6.74 9.54 -17.65
CA LEU A 17 5.28 9.41 -17.72
C LEU A 17 4.69 10.63 -18.42
N THR A 18 4.62 10.56 -19.74
CA THR A 18 4.10 11.65 -20.60
C THR A 18 2.60 11.53 -20.84
N ALA A 19 1.98 12.59 -21.37
CA ALA A 19 0.57 12.57 -21.78
C ALA A 19 0.31 11.55 -22.90
N GLU A 20 1.23 11.43 -23.87
CA GLU A 20 1.14 10.46 -24.96
C GLU A 20 1.14 9.02 -24.42
N LEU A 21 2.09 8.71 -23.53
CA LEU A 21 2.15 7.38 -22.88
C LEU A 21 0.86 7.09 -22.10
N ALA A 22 0.31 8.08 -21.38
CA ALA A 22 -0.93 7.91 -20.62
C ALA A 22 -2.15 7.63 -21.53
N VAL A 23 -2.23 8.30 -22.70
CA VAL A 23 -3.24 8.00 -23.72
C VAL A 23 -3.08 6.58 -24.24
N ASP A 24 -1.86 6.18 -24.61
CA ASP A 24 -1.59 4.86 -25.21
C ASP A 24 -1.85 3.73 -24.21
N LEU A 25 -1.45 3.90 -22.94
CA LEU A 25 -1.76 2.96 -21.86
C LEU A 25 -3.27 2.77 -21.67
N ALA A 26 -4.03 3.87 -21.68
CA ALA A 26 -5.47 3.82 -21.50
C ALA A 26 -6.18 3.12 -22.67
N ILE A 27 -5.73 3.36 -23.89
CA ILE A 27 -6.24 2.70 -25.10
C ILE A 27 -5.89 1.20 -25.06
N ALA A 28 -4.63 0.86 -24.80
CA ALA A 28 -4.19 -0.53 -24.74
C ALA A 28 -4.92 -1.31 -23.64
N ALA A 29 -5.12 -0.70 -22.46
CA ALA A 29 -5.89 -1.30 -21.37
C ALA A 29 -7.35 -1.56 -21.79
N ALA A 30 -8.02 -0.61 -22.43
CA ALA A 30 -9.39 -0.80 -22.94
C ALA A 30 -9.48 -1.95 -23.95
N HIS A 31 -8.52 -2.07 -24.86
CA HIS A 31 -8.48 -3.15 -25.87
C HIS A 31 -8.26 -4.52 -25.23
N VAL A 32 -7.22 -4.65 -24.38
CA VAL A 32 -6.91 -5.92 -23.73
C VAL A 32 -8.09 -6.39 -22.88
N LEU A 33 -8.68 -5.51 -22.06
CA LEU A 33 -9.82 -5.87 -21.24
C LEU A 33 -11.06 -6.21 -22.06
N GLY A 34 -11.29 -5.51 -23.18
CA GLY A 34 -12.36 -5.84 -24.11
C GLY A 34 -12.22 -7.22 -24.72
N GLU A 35 -11.01 -7.60 -25.16
CA GLU A 35 -10.73 -8.90 -25.78
C GLU A 35 -10.83 -10.09 -24.81
N ILE A 36 -10.43 -9.90 -23.56
CA ILE A 36 -10.61 -10.94 -22.53
C ILE A 36 -12.05 -11.05 -22.02
N GLY A 37 -12.99 -10.29 -22.62
CA GLY A 37 -14.42 -10.38 -22.36
C GLY A 37 -14.92 -9.55 -21.20
N ALA A 38 -14.10 -8.68 -20.60
CA ALA A 38 -14.52 -7.82 -19.49
C ALA A 38 -15.70 -6.92 -19.87
N PHE A 39 -15.84 -6.54 -21.16
CA PHE A 39 -16.87 -5.64 -21.69
C PHE A 39 -18.03 -6.38 -22.39
N ALA A 40 -18.11 -7.70 -22.25
CA ALA A 40 -19.09 -8.48 -23.00
C ALA A 40 -20.54 -8.13 -22.63
N GLY A 41 -21.32 -7.77 -23.66
CA GLY A 41 -22.77 -7.59 -23.53
C GLY A 41 -23.24 -6.25 -22.98
N HIS A 42 -22.35 -5.27 -22.71
CA HIS A 42 -22.72 -3.95 -22.22
C HIS A 42 -21.71 -2.88 -22.64
N ARG A 43 -22.07 -1.62 -22.45
CA ARG A 43 -21.18 -0.48 -22.68
C ARG A 43 -20.18 -0.38 -21.52
N PRO A 44 -18.86 -0.41 -21.78
CA PRO A 44 -17.86 -0.44 -20.72
C PRO A 44 -17.81 0.87 -19.93
N LYS A 45 -17.54 0.75 -18.62
CA LYS A 45 -17.45 1.85 -17.68
C LYS A 45 -16.12 1.83 -16.96
N ALA A 46 -15.50 3.00 -16.79
CA ALA A 46 -14.30 3.19 -15.99
C ALA A 46 -14.52 4.21 -14.88
N ILE A 47 -13.93 3.96 -13.72
CA ILE A 47 -13.78 4.93 -12.62
C ILE A 47 -12.36 5.50 -12.69
N VAL A 48 -12.19 6.83 -12.70
CA VAL A 48 -10.88 7.48 -12.73
C VAL A 48 -10.75 8.45 -11.57
N ALA A 49 -9.70 8.27 -10.79
CA ALA A 49 -9.32 9.15 -9.68
C ALA A 49 -7.84 9.53 -9.76
N GLN A 50 -7.47 10.52 -8.97
CA GLN A 50 -6.08 10.96 -8.83
C GLN A 50 -5.77 11.29 -7.36
N ASP A 51 -4.47 11.34 -7.02
CA ASP A 51 -4.00 11.98 -5.81
C ASP A 51 -3.91 13.52 -6.01
N SER A 52 -3.32 14.22 -5.07
CA SER A 52 -3.27 15.67 -5.09
C SER A 52 -2.14 16.27 -5.94
N ARG A 53 -1.34 15.48 -6.66
CA ARG A 53 -0.21 15.97 -7.47
C ARG A 53 -0.70 16.88 -8.60
N ALA A 54 -0.03 18.02 -8.82
CA ALA A 54 -0.37 18.92 -9.92
C ALA A 54 -0.29 18.24 -11.30
N SER A 55 0.62 17.27 -11.47
CA SER A 55 0.73 16.48 -12.70
C SER A 55 -0.46 15.53 -12.92
N GLY A 56 -1.28 15.28 -11.88
CA GLY A 56 -2.50 14.51 -12.01
C GLY A 56 -3.47 15.07 -13.02
N ASP A 57 -3.61 16.39 -13.11
CA ASP A 57 -4.59 17.05 -13.99
C ASP A 57 -4.39 16.72 -15.47
N PHE A 58 -3.14 16.78 -15.96
CA PHE A 58 -2.88 16.46 -17.36
C PHE A 58 -2.88 14.95 -17.62
N LEU A 59 -2.38 14.13 -16.66
CA LEU A 59 -2.38 12.68 -16.79
C LEU A 59 -3.80 12.11 -16.75
N GLU A 60 -4.65 12.60 -15.86
CA GLU A 60 -6.07 12.21 -15.81
C GLU A 60 -6.76 12.56 -17.14
N SER A 61 -6.52 13.77 -17.66
CA SER A 61 -7.10 14.21 -18.92
C SER A 61 -6.66 13.33 -20.10
N ALA A 62 -5.40 12.90 -20.12
CA ALA A 62 -4.85 12.00 -21.12
C ALA A 62 -5.47 10.59 -21.02
N VAL A 63 -5.53 10.02 -19.82
CA VAL A 63 -6.18 8.73 -19.56
C VAL A 63 -7.64 8.75 -19.97
N VAL A 64 -8.37 9.79 -19.58
CA VAL A 64 -9.80 9.96 -19.92
C VAL A 64 -9.99 10.07 -21.44
N ALA A 65 -9.13 10.82 -22.13
CA ALA A 65 -9.17 10.91 -23.60
C ALA A 65 -8.90 9.55 -24.25
N GLY A 66 -7.91 8.79 -23.76
CA GLY A 66 -7.60 7.44 -24.24
C GLY A 66 -8.78 6.49 -24.08
N LEU A 67 -9.33 6.36 -22.87
CA LEU A 67 -10.46 5.49 -22.56
C LEU A 67 -11.72 5.85 -23.38
N THR A 68 -12.07 7.12 -23.43
CA THR A 68 -13.28 7.54 -24.18
C THR A 68 -13.11 7.38 -25.67
N SER A 69 -11.91 7.60 -26.22
CA SER A 69 -11.62 7.30 -27.63
C SER A 69 -11.73 5.82 -27.95
N ALA A 70 -11.50 4.95 -26.97
CA ALA A 70 -11.66 3.50 -27.09
C ALA A 70 -13.12 3.01 -26.83
N GLY A 71 -14.06 3.92 -26.57
CA GLY A 71 -15.47 3.60 -26.39
C GLY A 71 -15.90 3.33 -24.95
N VAL A 72 -15.05 3.61 -23.98
CA VAL A 72 -15.32 3.43 -22.53
C VAL A 72 -15.97 4.68 -21.97
N ASP A 73 -17.10 4.56 -21.28
CA ASP A 73 -17.69 5.64 -20.50
C ASP A 73 -16.89 5.85 -19.21
N VAL A 74 -16.42 7.07 -18.98
CA VAL A 74 -15.53 7.42 -17.86
C VAL A 74 -16.26 8.24 -16.82
N TYR A 75 -16.20 7.80 -15.57
CA TYR A 75 -16.69 8.50 -14.39
C TYR A 75 -15.49 9.05 -13.62
N ARG A 76 -15.30 10.37 -13.70
CA ARG A 76 -14.27 11.09 -12.96
C ARG A 76 -14.77 11.31 -11.53
N VAL A 77 -13.99 10.87 -10.56
CA VAL A 77 -14.34 10.98 -9.12
C VAL A 77 -13.45 11.97 -8.36
N GLY A 78 -12.50 12.60 -9.06
CA GLY A 78 -11.61 13.63 -8.50
C GLY A 78 -10.51 13.06 -7.60
N VAL A 79 -10.12 13.86 -6.60
CA VAL A 79 -9.05 13.48 -5.66
C VAL A 79 -9.63 12.57 -4.58
N LEU A 80 -9.31 11.27 -4.68
CA LEU A 80 -9.74 10.23 -3.74
C LEU A 80 -8.61 9.22 -3.50
N PRO A 81 -8.61 8.53 -2.33
CA PRO A 81 -7.68 7.43 -2.04
C PRO A 81 -7.72 6.29 -3.06
N THR A 82 -6.57 5.64 -3.25
CA THR A 82 -6.48 4.41 -4.07
C THR A 82 -7.53 3.36 -3.70
N PRO A 83 -7.76 3.01 -2.41
CA PRO A 83 -8.81 2.07 -2.05
C PRO A 83 -10.23 2.54 -2.37
N ALA A 84 -10.47 3.84 -2.49
CA ALA A 84 -11.76 4.35 -2.94
C ALA A 84 -12.04 3.97 -4.41
N VAL A 85 -11.01 3.95 -5.27
CA VAL A 85 -11.17 3.48 -6.66
C VAL A 85 -11.56 2.01 -6.67
N ALA A 86 -10.86 1.16 -5.95
CA ALA A 86 -11.16 -0.27 -5.84
C ALA A 86 -12.61 -0.51 -5.35
N PHE A 87 -13.00 0.21 -4.30
CA PHE A 87 -14.38 0.15 -3.76
C PHE A 87 -15.42 0.59 -4.80
N LEU A 88 -15.22 1.74 -5.46
CA LEU A 88 -16.17 2.31 -6.41
C LEU A 88 -16.30 1.46 -7.68
N VAL A 89 -15.22 0.84 -8.16
CA VAL A 89 -15.27 -0.12 -9.28
C VAL A 89 -16.18 -1.29 -8.92
N LYS A 90 -16.01 -1.87 -7.75
CA LYS A 90 -16.84 -2.99 -7.28
C LYS A 90 -18.29 -2.57 -7.06
N GLU A 91 -18.51 -1.48 -6.35
CA GLU A 91 -19.84 -1.00 -5.93
C GLU A 91 -20.70 -0.55 -7.12
N SER A 92 -20.10 0.16 -8.10
CA SER A 92 -20.80 0.60 -9.30
C SER A 92 -20.84 -0.44 -10.42
N ASN A 93 -20.25 -1.63 -10.19
CA ASN A 93 -20.06 -2.67 -11.20
C ASN A 93 -19.36 -2.11 -12.47
N ALA A 94 -18.37 -1.24 -12.28
CA ALA A 94 -17.54 -0.76 -13.36
C ALA A 94 -16.57 -1.85 -13.84
N ASP A 95 -16.15 -1.77 -15.09
CA ASP A 95 -15.32 -2.79 -15.72
C ASP A 95 -13.82 -2.52 -15.51
N LEU A 96 -13.48 -1.26 -15.19
CA LEU A 96 -12.12 -0.78 -15.07
C LEU A 96 -12.05 0.34 -14.03
N GLY A 97 -10.98 0.38 -13.27
CA GLY A 97 -10.58 1.52 -12.45
C GLY A 97 -9.21 2.02 -12.84
N VAL A 98 -9.00 3.33 -12.74
CA VAL A 98 -7.68 3.93 -12.91
C VAL A 98 -7.42 4.89 -11.75
N MET A 99 -6.28 4.70 -11.09
CA MET A 99 -5.76 5.63 -10.10
C MET A 99 -4.49 6.28 -10.61
N ILE A 100 -4.45 7.60 -10.59
CA ILE A 100 -3.29 8.40 -10.97
C ILE A 100 -2.57 8.84 -9.70
N SER A 101 -1.50 8.13 -9.36
CA SER A 101 -0.70 8.35 -8.15
C SER A 101 0.62 7.58 -8.20
N ALA A 102 1.65 8.16 -7.57
CA ALA A 102 2.89 7.47 -7.23
C ALA A 102 3.02 7.21 -5.72
N SER A 103 1.90 7.13 -4.98
CA SER A 103 1.86 6.80 -3.54
C SER A 103 2.80 7.72 -2.73
N HIS A 104 3.78 7.16 -2.03
CA HIS A 104 4.71 7.87 -1.15
C HIS A 104 5.91 8.54 -1.87
N ASN A 105 6.02 8.41 -3.19
CA ASN A 105 7.10 9.03 -3.95
C ASN A 105 7.05 10.56 -3.84
N PRO A 106 8.19 11.28 -4.04
CA PRO A 106 8.21 12.74 -4.05
C PRO A 106 7.33 13.33 -5.15
N MET A 107 7.00 14.60 -5.03
CA MET A 107 6.04 15.31 -5.87
C MET A 107 6.31 15.24 -7.39
N PRO A 108 7.56 15.28 -7.89
CA PRO A 108 7.83 15.21 -9.33
C PRO A 108 7.40 13.89 -9.99
N ASP A 109 7.32 12.80 -9.23
CA ASP A 109 6.88 11.51 -9.72
C ASP A 109 5.35 11.46 -9.83
N ASN A 110 4.86 10.61 -10.74
CA ASN A 110 3.47 10.19 -10.78
C ASN A 110 3.37 8.73 -11.24
N GLY A 111 2.16 8.18 -11.27
CA GLY A 111 1.92 6.81 -11.68
C GLY A 111 0.52 6.61 -12.24
N ILE A 112 0.33 5.52 -12.96
CA ILE A 112 -0.98 5.07 -13.44
C ILE A 112 -1.15 3.62 -13.02
N LYS A 113 -2.17 3.37 -12.17
CA LYS A 113 -2.53 2.05 -11.66
C LYS A 113 -3.89 1.65 -12.24
N PHE A 114 -4.00 0.40 -12.70
CA PHE A 114 -5.24 -0.12 -13.23
C PHE A 114 -5.86 -1.15 -12.27
N PHE A 115 -7.19 -1.12 -12.20
CA PHE A 115 -8.00 -2.07 -11.43
C PHE A 115 -8.96 -2.78 -12.38
N ALA A 116 -9.05 -4.09 -12.25
CA ALA A 116 -10.00 -4.92 -12.97
C ALA A 116 -11.42 -4.78 -12.39
N LYS A 117 -12.39 -5.34 -13.09
CA LYS A 117 -13.74 -5.52 -12.59
C LYS A 117 -13.72 -6.22 -11.22
N GLY A 118 -14.45 -5.66 -10.24
CA GLY A 118 -14.41 -6.14 -8.86
C GLY A 118 -13.47 -5.34 -7.95
N GLY A 119 -12.62 -4.46 -8.50
CA GLY A 119 -11.72 -3.58 -7.75
C GLY A 119 -10.37 -4.21 -7.41
N ASP A 120 -10.03 -5.36 -7.99
CA ASP A 120 -8.73 -5.99 -7.83
C ASP A 120 -7.69 -5.35 -8.77
N LYS A 121 -6.41 -5.33 -8.39
CA LYS A 121 -5.32 -4.95 -9.30
C LYS A 121 -5.28 -5.91 -10.50
N LEU A 122 -4.81 -5.41 -11.65
CA LEU A 122 -4.61 -6.26 -12.81
C LEU A 122 -3.57 -7.35 -12.53
N ALA A 123 -3.77 -8.55 -13.10
CA ALA A 123 -2.78 -9.61 -13.07
C ALA A 123 -1.57 -9.23 -13.96
N ASP A 124 -0.34 -9.69 -13.59
CA ASP A 124 0.90 -9.43 -14.34
C ASP A 124 0.77 -9.78 -15.83
N GLN A 125 0.09 -10.86 -16.13
CA GLN A 125 -0.14 -11.29 -17.52
C GLN A 125 -0.96 -10.27 -18.31
N VAL A 126 -1.95 -9.62 -17.68
CA VAL A 126 -2.78 -8.57 -18.31
C VAL A 126 -1.95 -7.31 -18.49
N GLU A 127 -1.16 -6.91 -17.48
CA GLU A 127 -0.24 -5.78 -17.57
C GLU A 127 0.78 -5.97 -18.71
N ALA A 128 1.38 -7.15 -18.83
CA ALA A 128 2.29 -7.47 -19.93
C ALA A 128 1.60 -7.43 -21.31
N GLN A 129 0.34 -7.82 -21.40
CA GLN A 129 -0.45 -7.71 -22.64
C GLN A 129 -0.72 -6.25 -22.99
N ILE A 130 -1.02 -5.39 -22.00
CA ILE A 130 -1.19 -3.94 -22.20
C ILE A 130 0.10 -3.33 -22.71
N GLU A 131 1.24 -3.64 -22.08
CA GLU A 131 2.55 -3.14 -22.50
C GLU A 131 2.91 -3.55 -23.94
N ALA A 132 2.61 -4.78 -24.31
CA ALA A 132 2.88 -5.30 -25.66
C ALA A 132 2.06 -4.61 -26.77
N ARG A 133 0.96 -3.93 -26.41
CA ARG A 133 0.06 -3.26 -27.36
C ARG A 133 0.21 -1.76 -27.46
N LEU A 134 1.20 -1.20 -26.78
CA LEU A 134 1.45 0.23 -26.86
C LEU A 134 1.81 0.63 -28.31
N GLY A 135 1.16 1.69 -28.79
CA GLY A 135 1.37 2.20 -30.14
C GLY A 135 0.77 1.35 -31.29
N GLU A 136 0.02 0.28 -30.99
CA GLU A 136 -0.70 -0.45 -32.04
C GLU A 136 -1.73 0.43 -32.75
N SER A 137 -1.85 0.23 -34.06
CA SER A 137 -2.96 0.80 -34.83
C SER A 137 -4.23 0.00 -34.59
N TRP A 138 -5.34 0.67 -34.40
CA TRP A 138 -6.62 0.07 -34.08
C TRP A 138 -7.82 0.78 -34.71
N ASN A 139 -8.95 0.07 -34.82
CA ASN A 139 -10.20 0.62 -35.35
C ASN A 139 -10.90 1.44 -34.28
N ARG A 140 -10.98 2.75 -34.50
CA ARG A 140 -11.60 3.68 -33.55
C ARG A 140 -13.11 3.63 -33.63
N PRO A 141 -13.83 3.51 -32.50
CA PRO A 141 -15.28 3.64 -32.50
C PRO A 141 -15.71 5.04 -32.94
N THR A 142 -16.87 5.11 -33.59
CA THR A 142 -17.43 6.39 -34.11
C THR A 142 -18.89 6.55 -33.69
N GLY A 143 -19.39 7.77 -33.78
CA GLY A 143 -20.78 8.09 -33.50
C GLY A 143 -21.20 7.70 -32.09
N LEU A 144 -22.22 6.87 -31.96
CA LEU A 144 -22.77 6.40 -30.68
C LEU A 144 -21.84 5.50 -29.88
N ASN A 145 -20.79 4.97 -30.51
CA ASN A 145 -19.85 4.05 -29.86
C ASN A 145 -18.67 4.77 -29.18
N VAL A 146 -18.53 6.09 -29.34
CA VAL A 146 -17.55 6.89 -28.61
C VAL A 146 -17.93 6.96 -27.14
N GLY A 147 -16.97 6.80 -26.23
CA GLY A 147 -17.19 6.89 -24.78
C GLY A 147 -17.56 8.31 -24.34
N ARG A 148 -18.21 8.42 -23.20
CA ARG A 148 -18.63 9.69 -22.60
C ARG A 148 -17.92 9.95 -21.28
N ILE A 149 -17.85 11.21 -20.88
CA ILE A 149 -17.27 11.65 -19.61
C ILE A 149 -18.41 12.10 -18.68
N PHE A 150 -18.39 11.57 -17.45
CA PHE A 150 -19.28 11.94 -16.37
C PHE A 150 -18.46 12.36 -15.15
N PHE A 151 -19.02 13.25 -14.33
CA PHE A 151 -18.48 13.63 -13.04
C PHE A 151 -19.36 13.03 -11.95
N ASP A 152 -18.76 12.24 -11.05
CA ASP A 152 -19.49 11.61 -9.96
C ASP A 152 -19.16 12.28 -8.62
N GLU A 153 -19.88 13.32 -8.29
CA GLU A 153 -19.74 14.07 -7.05
C GLU A 153 -20.14 13.25 -5.81
N SER A 154 -20.88 12.15 -5.98
CA SER A 154 -21.32 11.28 -4.89
C SER A 154 -20.25 10.31 -4.41
N ALA A 155 -19.21 10.09 -5.20
CA ALA A 155 -18.17 9.07 -4.97
C ALA A 155 -17.52 9.17 -3.58
N LYS A 156 -17.14 10.38 -3.18
CA LYS A 156 -16.55 10.65 -1.85
C LYS A 156 -17.50 10.20 -0.72
N LYS A 157 -18.78 10.55 -0.83
CA LYS A 157 -19.77 10.20 0.19
C LYS A 157 -19.97 8.69 0.25
N ARG A 158 -20.08 8.01 -0.89
CA ARG A 158 -20.26 6.54 -0.95
C ARG A 158 -19.10 5.81 -0.30
N TYR A 159 -17.86 6.24 -0.59
CA TYR A 159 -16.68 5.65 0.06
C TYR A 159 -16.64 5.95 1.56
N THR A 160 -16.98 7.16 2.00
CA THR A 160 -17.07 7.51 3.43
C THR A 160 -18.14 6.66 4.11
N ASP A 161 -19.33 6.53 3.53
CA ASP A 161 -20.40 5.70 4.06
C ASP A 161 -19.98 4.21 4.18
N HIS A 162 -19.23 3.69 3.18
CA HIS A 162 -18.65 2.37 3.24
C HIS A 162 -17.72 2.22 4.44
N LEU A 163 -16.75 3.12 4.61
CA LEU A 163 -15.83 3.11 5.74
C LEU A 163 -16.58 3.07 7.08
N LEU A 164 -17.56 3.94 7.25
CA LEU A 164 -18.38 4.01 8.46
C LEU A 164 -19.23 2.76 8.68
N SER A 165 -19.70 2.12 7.62
CA SER A 165 -20.49 0.89 7.71
C SER A 165 -19.68 -0.31 8.26
N THR A 166 -18.35 -0.26 8.19
CA THR A 166 -17.47 -1.29 8.74
C THR A 166 -17.35 -1.21 10.27
N MET A 167 -17.82 -0.09 10.84
CA MET A 167 -17.69 0.20 12.26
C MET A 167 -18.85 -0.38 13.07
N SER A 168 -18.52 -1.04 14.17
CA SER A 168 -19.49 -1.55 15.15
C SER A 168 -19.51 -0.73 16.46
N THR A 169 -18.60 0.24 16.60
CA THR A 169 -18.42 1.06 17.80
C THR A 169 -18.08 2.49 17.42
N LYS A 170 -18.70 3.47 18.07
CA LYS A 170 -18.33 4.88 17.90
C LYS A 170 -17.03 5.21 18.64
N LEU A 171 -16.28 6.14 18.09
CA LEU A 171 -14.99 6.61 18.62
C LEU A 171 -15.15 7.81 19.57
N THR A 172 -16.27 7.92 20.24
CA THR A 172 -16.63 9.11 21.05
C THR A 172 -15.57 9.42 22.11
N GLY A 173 -15.02 10.64 22.02
CA GLY A 173 -14.03 11.16 22.95
C GLY A 173 -12.56 10.77 22.64
N LEU A 174 -12.31 9.91 21.66
CA LEU A 174 -10.96 9.58 21.23
C LEU A 174 -10.33 10.78 20.50
N LYS A 175 -9.20 11.28 20.97
CA LYS A 175 -8.47 12.39 20.37
C LYS A 175 -7.44 11.87 19.37
N VAL A 176 -7.53 12.34 18.13
CA VAL A 176 -6.73 11.85 17.02
C VAL A 176 -6.04 13.00 16.30
N VAL A 177 -4.75 12.85 16.01
CA VAL A 177 -4.06 13.66 15.02
C VAL A 177 -3.93 12.85 13.75
N VAL A 178 -4.34 13.37 12.60
CA VAL A 178 -4.16 12.72 11.30
C VAL A 178 -3.27 13.55 10.39
N ASP A 179 -2.18 12.95 9.93
CA ASP A 179 -1.32 13.47 8.87
C ASP A 179 -1.80 12.89 7.53
N CYS A 180 -2.31 13.77 6.68
CA CYS A 180 -2.88 13.42 5.38
C CYS A 180 -1.84 13.44 4.25
N ALA A 181 -0.55 13.62 4.54
CA ALA A 181 0.53 13.72 3.56
C ALA A 181 0.32 14.81 2.48
N ASN A 182 -0.56 15.78 2.71
CA ASN A 182 -1.10 16.67 1.66
C ASN A 182 -1.59 15.90 0.42
N GLY A 183 -1.97 14.64 0.60
CA GLY A 183 -2.40 13.70 -0.43
C GLY A 183 -3.92 13.50 -0.48
N ALA A 184 -4.34 12.39 -1.05
CA ALA A 184 -5.74 12.03 -1.25
C ALA A 184 -6.52 11.85 0.07
N ALA A 185 -5.84 11.46 1.17
CA ALA A 185 -6.44 11.38 2.49
C ALA A 185 -7.05 12.70 2.97
N SER A 186 -6.52 13.85 2.52
CA SER A 186 -7.00 15.19 2.90
C SER A 186 -8.48 15.40 2.61
N THR A 187 -8.99 14.76 1.58
CA THR A 187 -10.39 14.92 1.15
C THR A 187 -11.37 14.10 1.98
N VAL A 188 -10.94 12.99 2.60
CA VAL A 188 -11.83 11.99 3.23
C VAL A 188 -11.52 11.77 4.70
N ALA A 189 -10.24 11.58 5.07
CA ALA A 189 -9.86 11.04 6.38
C ALA A 189 -10.35 11.88 7.57
N PRO A 190 -10.15 13.22 7.61
CA PRO A 190 -10.60 14.01 8.75
C PRO A 190 -12.10 13.88 8.98
N GLY A 191 -12.90 14.08 7.91
CA GLY A 191 -14.35 14.01 8.00
C GLY A 191 -14.91 12.61 8.30
N ALA A 192 -14.24 11.55 7.84
CA ALA A 192 -14.63 10.17 8.15
C ALA A 192 -14.41 9.85 9.64
N TYR A 193 -13.25 10.26 10.19
CA TYR A 193 -12.95 10.04 11.60
C TYR A 193 -13.84 10.87 12.55
N GLU A 194 -14.16 12.11 12.17
CA GLU A 194 -15.13 12.94 12.90
C GLU A 194 -16.52 12.31 12.90
N GLN A 195 -17.00 11.85 11.75
CA GLN A 195 -18.30 11.16 11.66
C GLN A 195 -18.32 9.84 12.44
N ALA A 196 -17.18 9.17 12.58
CA ALA A 196 -17.02 8.01 13.46
C ALA A 196 -17.08 8.38 14.95
N GLY A 197 -16.97 9.68 15.30
CA GLY A 197 -17.09 10.20 16.67
C GLY A 197 -15.77 10.61 17.32
N ALA A 198 -14.64 10.60 16.60
CA ALA A 198 -13.36 11.06 17.12
C ALA A 198 -13.27 12.60 17.14
N VAL A 199 -12.40 13.12 18.02
CA VAL A 199 -11.98 14.52 18.02
C VAL A 199 -10.71 14.63 17.20
N VAL A 200 -10.79 15.23 16.02
CA VAL A 200 -9.73 15.18 15.00
C VAL A 200 -8.97 16.50 14.94
N THR A 201 -7.64 16.39 14.89
CA THR A 201 -6.72 17.46 14.48
C THR A 201 -6.03 17.00 13.21
N ALA A 202 -6.32 17.66 12.08
CA ALA A 202 -5.68 17.33 10.81
C ALA A 202 -4.41 18.19 10.61
N ILE A 203 -3.33 17.53 10.18
CA ILE A 203 -2.09 18.17 9.73
C ILE A 203 -1.77 17.71 8.30
N SER A 204 -0.95 18.47 7.59
CA SER A 204 -0.64 18.19 6.16
C SER A 204 -1.90 17.86 5.36
N ALA A 205 -2.97 18.67 5.55
CA ALA A 205 -4.31 18.43 4.98
C ALA A 205 -4.76 19.56 4.03
N THR A 206 -3.81 20.35 3.55
CA THR A 206 -4.04 21.46 2.60
C THR A 206 -3.19 21.29 1.35
N PRO A 207 -3.58 20.35 0.46
CA PRO A 207 -2.82 20.06 -0.75
C PRO A 207 -2.81 21.27 -1.69
N THR A 208 -1.63 21.59 -2.20
CA THR A 208 -1.42 22.67 -3.19
C THR A 208 -1.10 22.13 -4.59
N GLY A 209 -0.98 20.82 -4.73
CA GLY A 209 -0.45 20.15 -5.92
C GLY A 209 1.06 19.96 -5.90
N TRP A 210 1.79 20.71 -5.07
CA TRP A 210 3.25 20.75 -5.04
C TRP A 210 3.85 20.23 -3.74
N ASN A 211 3.04 20.02 -2.71
CA ASN A 211 3.47 19.70 -1.34
C ASN A 211 3.12 18.29 -0.86
N ILE A 212 2.68 17.41 -1.75
CA ILE A 212 2.40 16.01 -1.40
C ILE A 212 3.66 15.30 -0.91
N ASN A 213 3.57 14.58 0.21
CA ASN A 213 4.66 13.83 0.86
C ASN A 213 5.88 14.70 1.28
N GLU A 214 5.79 16.03 1.23
CA GLU A 214 6.90 16.92 1.58
C GLU A 214 7.06 16.97 3.11
N ASN A 215 8.03 16.23 3.65
CA ASN A 215 8.30 16.11 5.08
C ASN A 215 7.06 15.75 5.93
N CYS A 216 6.17 14.92 5.41
CA CYS A 216 4.94 14.51 6.05
C CYS A 216 4.50 13.11 5.62
N GLY A 217 3.40 12.63 6.21
CA GLY A 217 2.83 11.33 5.90
C GLY A 217 3.63 10.14 6.42
N SER A 218 3.37 8.96 5.88
CA SER A 218 3.88 7.69 6.40
C SER A 218 5.41 7.51 6.30
N THR A 219 6.10 8.35 5.53
CA THR A 219 7.57 8.31 5.39
C THR A 219 8.30 9.33 6.25
N HIS A 220 7.60 10.30 6.84
CA HIS A 220 8.14 11.38 7.68
C HIS A 220 7.20 11.66 8.85
N LEU A 221 7.42 10.97 9.97
CA LEU A 221 6.51 10.97 11.12
C LEU A 221 6.82 12.04 12.17
N GLU A 222 7.89 12.81 12.02
CA GLU A 222 8.38 13.75 13.01
C GLU A 222 7.33 14.81 13.36
N ASN A 223 6.66 15.37 12.35
CA ASN A 223 5.61 16.36 12.55
C ASN A 223 4.39 15.79 13.28
N LEU A 224 4.01 14.56 12.93
CA LEU A 224 2.92 13.85 13.58
C LEU A 224 3.25 13.57 15.06
N ILE A 225 4.45 13.06 15.34
CA ILE A 225 4.92 12.80 16.72
C ILE A 225 4.88 14.06 17.57
N ASN A 226 5.37 15.18 17.01
CA ASN A 226 5.38 16.46 17.69
C ASN A 226 3.97 16.97 17.99
N GLU A 227 3.04 16.86 17.02
CA GLU A 227 1.67 17.34 17.22
C GLU A 227 0.87 16.43 18.17
N VAL A 228 1.09 15.11 18.15
CA VAL A 228 0.51 14.18 19.15
C VAL A 228 0.93 14.56 20.55
N LYS A 229 2.23 14.81 20.78
CA LYS A 229 2.75 15.22 22.10
C LYS A 229 2.21 16.58 22.53
N LYS A 230 2.16 17.55 21.61
CA LYS A 230 1.70 18.92 21.86
C LYS A 230 0.22 18.97 22.23
N THR A 231 -0.63 18.22 21.51
CA THR A 231 -2.08 18.21 21.72
C THR A 231 -2.53 17.25 22.82
N GLY A 232 -1.66 16.31 23.23
CA GLY A 232 -1.98 15.22 24.12
C GLY A 232 -2.98 14.23 23.51
N ALA A 233 -3.00 14.12 22.18
CA ALA A 233 -3.86 13.18 21.47
C ALA A 233 -3.56 11.73 21.89
N ASP A 234 -4.58 10.89 21.80
CA ASP A 234 -4.49 9.49 22.19
C ASP A 234 -3.81 8.66 21.09
N ILE A 235 -4.00 9.06 19.82
CA ILE A 235 -3.48 8.39 18.63
C ILE A 235 -3.06 9.43 17.58
N GLY A 236 -1.90 9.23 16.97
CA GLY A 236 -1.52 9.81 15.69
C GLY A 236 -1.73 8.80 14.55
N ILE A 237 -2.14 9.27 13.39
CA ILE A 237 -2.34 8.48 12.18
C ILE A 237 -1.60 9.15 11.04
N ALA A 238 -0.77 8.41 10.30
CA ALA A 238 -0.11 8.89 9.10
C ALA A 238 -0.54 8.04 7.89
N HIS A 239 -1.01 8.73 6.85
CA HIS A 239 -1.24 8.15 5.54
C HIS A 239 -0.10 8.52 4.58
N ASP A 240 -0.01 7.82 3.47
CA ASP A 240 0.82 8.24 2.33
C ASP A 240 -0.02 8.99 1.28
N GLY A 241 0.60 9.38 0.17
CA GLY A 241 -0.02 10.28 -0.81
C GLY A 241 -1.35 9.81 -1.38
N ASP A 242 -1.56 8.50 -1.54
CA ASP A 242 -2.80 7.90 -2.03
C ASP A 242 -3.55 7.07 -0.98
N ALA A 243 -3.08 7.14 0.26
CA ALA A 243 -3.74 6.63 1.46
C ALA A 243 -4.09 5.14 1.45
N ASP A 244 -3.30 4.33 0.74
CA ASP A 244 -3.39 2.87 0.82
C ASP A 244 -2.64 2.31 2.03
N ARG A 245 -1.88 3.16 2.77
CA ARG A 245 -1.11 2.84 3.98
C ARG A 245 -1.59 3.58 5.21
N CYS A 246 -1.34 2.96 6.37
CA CYS A 246 -1.55 3.54 7.68
C CYS A 246 -0.38 3.17 8.59
N LEU A 247 0.33 4.18 9.10
CA LEU A 247 1.18 4.04 10.27
C LEU A 247 0.58 4.83 11.42
N MET A 248 0.92 4.48 12.65
CA MET A 248 0.36 5.14 13.81
C MET A 248 1.44 5.62 14.78
N VAL A 249 1.04 6.56 15.63
CA VAL A 249 1.87 7.08 16.71
C VAL A 249 1.07 7.00 18.00
N ALA A 250 1.63 6.36 19.01
CA ALA A 250 1.05 6.32 20.34
C ALA A 250 1.21 7.66 21.06
N LYS A 251 0.44 7.89 22.12
CA LYS A 251 0.44 9.13 22.93
C LYS A 251 1.83 9.54 23.45
N ASN A 252 2.70 8.58 23.73
CA ASN A 252 4.09 8.81 24.16
C ASN A 252 5.03 9.18 23.01
N GLY A 253 4.57 9.13 21.75
CA GLY A 253 5.34 9.38 20.53
C GLY A 253 6.00 8.15 19.93
N GLU A 254 5.71 6.96 20.43
CA GLU A 254 6.18 5.69 19.87
C GLU A 254 5.50 5.41 18.52
N ILE A 255 6.30 5.05 17.52
CA ILE A 255 5.83 4.69 16.18
C ILE A 255 5.32 3.24 16.20
N ILE A 256 4.10 3.06 15.75
CA ILE A 256 3.44 1.77 15.56
C ILE A 256 3.37 1.49 14.07
N ASP A 257 4.18 0.54 13.63
CA ASP A 257 4.27 0.17 12.20
C ASP A 257 3.23 -0.89 11.79
N GLY A 258 3.24 -1.24 10.50
CA GLY A 258 2.27 -2.19 9.94
C GLY A 258 2.30 -3.57 10.59
N ASP A 259 3.45 -4.06 11.04
CA ASP A 259 3.53 -5.34 11.75
C ASP A 259 2.85 -5.29 13.13
N GLN A 260 3.02 -4.17 13.86
CA GLN A 260 2.32 -3.95 15.13
C GLN A 260 0.82 -3.75 14.92
N ILE A 261 0.42 -3.06 13.85
CA ILE A 261 -0.99 -2.92 13.45
C ILE A 261 -1.60 -4.29 13.12
N LEU A 262 -0.90 -5.11 12.32
CA LEU A 262 -1.32 -6.48 12.02
C LEU A 262 -1.46 -7.33 13.29
N ASN A 263 -0.51 -7.20 14.23
CA ASN A 263 -0.55 -7.90 15.52
C ASN A 263 -1.82 -7.53 16.32
N ILE A 264 -2.13 -6.24 16.40
CA ILE A 264 -3.34 -5.73 17.09
C ILE A 264 -4.61 -6.28 16.44
N LEU A 265 -4.69 -6.17 15.10
CA LEU A 265 -5.88 -6.61 14.35
C LEU A 265 -6.04 -8.13 14.34
N ALA A 266 -4.96 -8.89 14.16
CA ALA A 266 -5.00 -10.35 14.17
C ALA A 266 -5.47 -10.90 15.52
N THR A 267 -4.96 -10.34 16.62
CA THR A 267 -5.36 -10.73 17.97
C THR A 267 -6.85 -10.39 18.22
N ALA A 268 -7.29 -9.22 17.79
CA ALA A 268 -8.69 -8.82 17.92
C ALA A 268 -9.62 -9.70 17.05
N TYR A 269 -9.23 -10.00 15.82
CA TYR A 269 -9.99 -10.86 14.91
C TYR A 269 -10.06 -12.31 15.42
N LEU A 270 -8.98 -12.83 16.01
CA LEU A 270 -8.99 -14.15 16.65
C LEU A 270 -10.02 -14.19 17.79
N ALA A 271 -9.99 -13.17 18.67
CA ALA A 271 -10.93 -13.09 19.79
C ALA A 271 -12.39 -12.95 19.36
N GLU A 272 -12.65 -12.32 18.20
CA GLU A 272 -13.99 -12.17 17.61
C GLU A 272 -14.39 -13.34 16.69
N GLY A 273 -13.54 -14.37 16.51
CA GLY A 273 -13.79 -15.51 15.60
C GLY A 273 -13.79 -15.13 14.11
N LYS A 274 -13.13 -14.02 13.76
CA LYS A 274 -13.07 -13.46 12.38
C LYS A 274 -11.76 -13.76 11.65
N LEU A 275 -10.77 -14.37 12.31
CA LEU A 275 -9.49 -14.71 11.71
C LEU A 275 -9.57 -16.11 11.11
N ASN A 276 -9.87 -16.22 9.83
CA ASN A 276 -10.02 -17.49 9.14
C ASN A 276 -8.76 -18.35 9.28
N LYS A 277 -8.96 -19.63 9.64
CA LYS A 277 -7.88 -20.61 9.85
C LYS A 277 -6.82 -20.15 10.84
N GLN A 278 -7.15 -19.20 11.74
CA GLN A 278 -6.21 -18.61 12.68
C GLN A 278 -4.89 -18.19 12.01
N THR A 279 -4.99 -17.59 10.82
CA THR A 279 -3.83 -17.27 9.99
C THR A 279 -3.85 -15.82 9.55
N VAL A 280 -2.70 -15.16 9.63
CA VAL A 280 -2.42 -13.85 9.08
C VAL A 280 -1.34 -13.96 8.00
N VAL A 281 -1.46 -13.19 6.92
CA VAL A 281 -0.46 -13.16 5.86
C VAL A 281 0.45 -11.95 6.04
N GLY A 282 1.76 -12.20 6.10
CA GLY A 282 2.80 -11.17 6.08
C GLY A 282 3.78 -11.39 4.94
N THR A 283 4.87 -10.63 4.93
CA THR A 283 5.94 -10.81 3.95
C THR A 283 7.21 -11.35 4.61
N VAL A 284 8.20 -11.71 3.80
CA VAL A 284 9.53 -12.08 4.31
C VAL A 284 10.21 -10.93 5.06
N MET A 285 9.72 -9.68 4.91
CA MET A 285 10.22 -8.50 5.63
C MET A 285 9.54 -8.26 6.97
N SER A 286 8.42 -8.93 7.29
CA SER A 286 7.74 -8.77 8.59
C SER A 286 8.68 -9.07 9.74
N ASN A 287 8.67 -8.21 10.76
CA ASN A 287 9.60 -8.27 11.89
C ASN A 287 9.54 -9.61 12.64
N LEU A 288 10.67 -10.10 13.10
CA LEU A 288 10.73 -11.36 13.89
C LEU A 288 9.83 -11.29 15.14
N GLY A 289 9.70 -10.11 15.73
CA GLY A 289 8.80 -9.88 16.87
C GLY A 289 7.34 -10.13 16.51
N PHE A 290 6.89 -9.73 15.33
CA PHE A 290 5.55 -10.04 14.83
C PHE A 290 5.34 -11.56 14.73
N ILE A 291 6.30 -12.27 14.12
CA ILE A 291 6.22 -13.72 13.94
C ILE A 291 6.11 -14.43 15.30
N LYS A 292 6.95 -14.03 16.27
CA LYS A 292 6.95 -14.61 17.61
C LYS A 292 5.69 -14.29 18.41
N SER A 293 5.18 -13.04 18.27
CA SER A 293 3.94 -12.63 18.93
C SER A 293 2.73 -13.40 18.41
N MET A 294 2.64 -13.58 17.10
CA MET A 294 1.58 -14.38 16.49
C MET A 294 1.66 -15.85 16.93
N GLN A 295 2.85 -16.42 16.95
CA GLN A 295 3.07 -17.79 17.45
C GLN A 295 2.65 -17.95 18.91
N ALA A 296 2.94 -16.96 19.76
CA ALA A 296 2.54 -16.98 21.18
C ALA A 296 1.01 -16.86 21.36
N ALA A 297 0.31 -16.30 20.36
CA ALA A 297 -1.15 -16.20 20.33
C ALA A 297 -1.84 -17.36 19.57
N ASP A 298 -1.12 -18.42 19.21
CA ASP A 298 -1.59 -19.53 18.38
C ASP A 298 -2.11 -19.09 17.00
N ILE A 299 -1.55 -18.00 16.47
CA ILE A 299 -1.85 -17.49 15.12
C ILE A 299 -0.70 -17.88 14.19
N LYS A 300 -1.03 -18.53 13.07
CA LYS A 300 -0.08 -18.86 12.02
C LYS A 300 0.25 -17.62 11.19
N VAL A 301 1.54 -17.43 10.86
CA VAL A 301 1.99 -16.42 9.90
C VAL A 301 2.37 -17.11 8.59
N GLU A 302 1.63 -16.86 7.54
CA GLU A 302 2.02 -17.20 6.18
C GLU A 302 2.87 -16.06 5.60
N LYS A 303 4.01 -16.40 4.99
CA LYS A 303 4.97 -15.42 4.46
C LYS A 303 4.97 -15.45 2.94
N THR A 304 4.92 -14.28 2.33
CA THR A 304 5.04 -14.09 0.88
C THR A 304 6.32 -13.34 0.52
N ALA A 305 6.61 -13.22 -0.77
CA ALA A 305 7.53 -12.20 -1.26
C ALA A 305 7.00 -10.79 -0.92
N VAL A 306 7.86 -9.79 -0.96
CA VAL A 306 7.48 -8.38 -0.75
C VAL A 306 6.65 -7.89 -1.92
N GLY A 307 5.52 -7.28 -1.61
CA GLY A 307 4.55 -6.72 -2.55
C GLY A 307 3.12 -7.12 -2.16
N ASP A 308 2.26 -6.14 -2.11
CA ASP A 308 0.86 -6.26 -1.71
C ASP A 308 0.08 -7.27 -2.56
N ARG A 309 0.43 -7.38 -3.85
CA ARG A 309 -0.13 -8.39 -4.77
C ARG A 309 0.09 -9.80 -4.25
N TYR A 310 1.31 -10.16 -3.84
CA TYR A 310 1.61 -11.51 -3.33
C TYR A 310 0.89 -11.80 -2.01
N VAL A 311 0.70 -10.76 -1.17
CA VAL A 311 -0.09 -10.87 0.05
C VAL A 311 -1.54 -11.19 -0.30
N LEU A 312 -2.15 -10.42 -1.21
CA LEU A 312 -3.53 -10.64 -1.64
C LEU A 312 -3.73 -12.00 -2.30
N GLU A 313 -2.86 -12.39 -3.23
CA GLU A 313 -2.91 -13.71 -3.89
C GLU A 313 -2.93 -14.84 -2.86
N LYS A 314 -2.01 -14.77 -1.88
CA LYS A 314 -1.95 -15.77 -0.80
C LYS A 314 -3.21 -15.79 0.05
N MET A 315 -3.80 -14.62 0.31
CA MET A 315 -5.06 -14.51 1.03
C MET A 315 -6.23 -15.11 0.24
N LEU A 316 -6.29 -14.87 -1.07
CA LEU A 316 -7.35 -15.40 -1.95
C LEU A 316 -7.26 -16.92 -2.10
N GLU A 317 -6.06 -17.45 -2.37
CA GLU A 317 -5.83 -18.89 -2.52
C GLU A 317 -6.30 -19.72 -1.32
N ASN A 318 -6.16 -19.15 -0.13
CA ASN A 318 -6.40 -19.89 1.12
C ASN A 318 -7.58 -19.38 1.92
N ASP A 319 -8.33 -18.40 1.41
CA ASP A 319 -9.44 -17.75 2.12
C ASP A 319 -9.02 -17.12 3.47
N TYR A 320 -7.85 -16.50 3.52
CA TYR A 320 -7.41 -15.74 4.71
C TYR A 320 -8.05 -14.36 4.73
N THR A 321 -8.33 -13.83 5.93
CA THR A 321 -9.11 -12.60 6.12
C THR A 321 -8.28 -11.37 6.36
N LEU A 322 -7.03 -11.52 6.83
CA LEU A 322 -6.14 -10.43 7.22
C LEU A 322 -4.73 -10.69 6.69
N GLY A 323 -4.13 -9.67 6.13
CA GLY A 323 -2.73 -9.68 5.71
C GLY A 323 -2.21 -8.27 5.48
N GLY A 324 -0.89 -8.15 5.30
CA GLY A 324 -0.29 -6.84 5.01
C GLY A 324 1.22 -6.83 5.16
N GLU A 325 1.76 -5.61 5.18
CA GLU A 325 3.18 -5.33 5.19
C GLU A 325 3.57 -4.38 6.31
N GLN A 326 4.82 -4.41 6.73
CA GLN A 326 5.39 -3.49 7.72
C GLN A 326 5.22 -2.01 7.31
N SER A 327 5.15 -1.72 6.01
CA SER A 327 4.91 -0.39 5.46
C SER A 327 3.55 0.22 5.83
N GLY A 328 2.64 -0.57 6.42
CA GLY A 328 1.29 -0.13 6.78
C GLY A 328 0.23 -0.41 5.72
N HIS A 329 0.57 -1.12 4.64
CA HIS A 329 -0.40 -1.59 3.65
C HIS A 329 -1.10 -2.84 4.20
N ILE A 330 -2.32 -2.67 4.72
CA ILE A 330 -3.09 -3.71 5.41
C ILE A 330 -4.35 -4.04 4.62
N ILE A 331 -4.51 -5.32 4.32
CA ILE A 331 -5.67 -5.87 3.58
C ILE A 331 -6.60 -6.58 4.55
N MET A 332 -7.85 -6.15 4.60
CA MET A 332 -8.94 -6.77 5.37
C MET A 332 -10.01 -7.25 4.39
N ARG A 333 -9.89 -8.49 3.90
CA ARG A 333 -10.68 -9.03 2.78
C ARG A 333 -12.20 -9.00 2.97
N GLN A 334 -12.67 -9.00 4.20
CA GLN A 334 -14.10 -8.84 4.46
C GLN A 334 -14.65 -7.47 4.01
N PHE A 335 -13.79 -6.46 3.83
CA PHE A 335 -14.16 -5.09 3.48
C PHE A 335 -13.56 -4.63 2.15
N SER A 336 -12.29 -4.98 1.89
CA SER A 336 -11.54 -4.53 0.71
C SER A 336 -10.51 -5.58 0.28
N ASN A 337 -10.30 -5.72 -1.03
CA ASN A 337 -9.24 -6.55 -1.61
C ASN A 337 -7.94 -5.78 -1.87
N THR A 338 -7.80 -4.58 -1.35
CA THR A 338 -6.56 -3.79 -1.38
C THR A 338 -6.28 -3.20 -0.01
N GLY A 339 -5.06 -2.73 0.22
CA GLY A 339 -4.75 -1.96 1.41
C GLY A 339 -5.59 -0.69 1.45
N ASP A 340 -6.10 -0.39 2.62
CA ASP A 340 -6.91 0.79 2.87
C ASP A 340 -6.47 1.41 4.20
N GLY A 341 -5.72 2.52 4.10
CA GLY A 341 -5.18 3.19 5.27
C GLY A 341 -6.26 3.75 6.18
N LEU A 342 -7.35 4.29 5.60
CA LEU A 342 -8.45 4.87 6.38
C LEU A 342 -9.23 3.78 7.12
N LEU A 343 -9.54 2.70 6.42
CA LEU A 343 -10.17 1.53 7.01
C LEU A 343 -9.31 0.94 8.13
N THR A 344 -8.00 0.81 7.90
CA THR A 344 -7.04 0.30 8.89
C THR A 344 -7.06 1.14 10.15
N ALA A 345 -7.01 2.47 10.00
CA ALA A 345 -7.07 3.40 11.12
C ALA A 345 -8.37 3.24 11.92
N LEU A 346 -9.52 3.20 11.23
CA LEU A 346 -10.83 3.01 11.86
C LEU A 346 -10.92 1.69 12.64
N GLN A 347 -10.43 0.59 12.05
CA GLN A 347 -10.46 -0.72 12.71
C GLN A 347 -9.56 -0.77 13.96
N VAL A 348 -8.33 -0.20 13.91
CA VAL A 348 -7.47 -0.12 15.10
C VAL A 348 -8.09 0.78 16.17
N MET A 349 -8.62 1.94 15.80
CA MET A 349 -9.31 2.83 16.76
C MET A 349 -10.49 2.14 17.45
N GLN A 350 -11.25 1.29 16.74
CA GLN A 350 -12.30 0.47 17.35
C GLN A 350 -11.71 -0.52 18.39
N VAL A 351 -10.59 -1.16 18.09
CA VAL A 351 -9.93 -2.07 19.04
C VAL A 351 -9.52 -1.32 20.31
N VAL A 352 -8.95 -0.11 20.16
CA VAL A 352 -8.61 0.76 21.31
C VAL A 352 -9.83 1.05 22.17
N VAL A 353 -10.92 1.51 21.56
CA VAL A 353 -12.16 1.87 22.29
C VAL A 353 -12.80 0.64 22.96
N LYS A 354 -12.93 -0.48 22.24
CA LYS A 354 -13.54 -1.70 22.76
C LYS A 354 -12.76 -2.34 23.90
N SER A 355 -11.45 -2.38 23.75
CA SER A 355 -10.55 -2.99 24.77
C SER A 355 -10.33 -2.12 25.99
N LYS A 356 -10.60 -0.79 25.87
CA LYS A 356 -10.25 0.24 26.86
C LYS A 356 -8.74 0.29 27.17
N LYS A 357 -7.90 -0.17 26.25
CA LYS A 357 -6.44 -0.11 26.30
C LYS A 357 -5.94 0.99 25.39
N SER A 358 -4.86 1.65 25.77
CA SER A 358 -4.17 2.59 24.89
C SER A 358 -3.54 1.86 23.69
N LEU A 359 -3.26 2.62 22.62
CA LEU A 359 -2.55 2.08 21.45
C LEU A 359 -1.18 1.51 21.84
N GLN A 360 -0.47 2.17 22.77
CA GLN A 360 0.80 1.69 23.30
C GLN A 360 0.67 0.33 24.01
N GLU A 361 -0.34 0.15 24.88
CA GLU A 361 -0.57 -1.13 25.56
C GLU A 361 -0.91 -2.25 24.57
N LEU A 362 -1.67 -1.96 23.52
CA LEU A 362 -1.96 -2.94 22.48
C LEU A 362 -0.73 -3.29 21.65
N ALA A 363 0.07 -2.31 21.26
CA ALA A 363 1.29 -2.53 20.48
C ALA A 363 2.38 -3.25 21.28
N SER A 364 2.46 -3.04 22.61
CA SER A 364 3.45 -3.68 23.49
C SER A 364 3.30 -5.20 23.62
N THR A 365 2.20 -5.78 23.13
CA THR A 365 2.04 -7.24 23.01
C THR A 365 3.02 -7.85 21.99
N MET A 366 3.57 -7.04 21.11
CA MET A 366 4.63 -7.40 20.17
C MET A 366 5.93 -6.71 20.54
N GLN A 367 6.94 -7.48 20.94
CA GLN A 367 8.29 -6.96 21.14
C GLN A 367 8.96 -6.76 19.76
N LYS A 368 9.18 -5.52 19.34
CA LYS A 368 9.88 -5.21 18.08
C LYS A 368 11.37 -5.54 18.20
N TYR A 369 11.87 -6.33 17.26
CA TYR A 369 13.30 -6.61 17.16
C TYR A 369 14.01 -5.48 16.40
N PRO A 370 15.10 -4.93 16.95
CA PRO A 370 15.97 -4.05 16.18
C PRO A 370 16.37 -4.66 14.85
N GLN A 371 16.29 -3.85 13.79
CA GLN A 371 16.56 -4.26 12.41
C GLN A 371 17.62 -3.36 11.79
N ILE A 372 18.64 -3.96 11.21
CA ILE A 372 19.64 -3.29 10.39
C ILE A 372 19.45 -3.70 8.94
N LEU A 373 19.39 -2.71 8.04
CA LEU A 373 19.29 -2.92 6.59
C LEU A 373 20.45 -2.21 5.89
N ILE A 374 21.30 -2.99 5.22
CA ILE A 374 22.43 -2.47 4.43
C ILE A 374 22.19 -2.76 2.96
N ASN A 375 22.18 -1.73 2.13
CA ASN A 375 22.13 -1.83 0.68
C ASN A 375 23.55 -1.92 0.11
N VAL A 376 23.92 -3.09 -0.39
CA VAL A 376 25.24 -3.31 -1.03
C VAL A 376 25.06 -3.07 -2.53
N LYS A 377 25.51 -1.90 -3.00
CA LYS A 377 25.40 -1.46 -4.40
C LYS A 377 26.54 -2.02 -5.27
N ASP A 378 26.35 -1.94 -6.58
CA ASP A 378 27.35 -2.25 -7.61
C ASP A 378 27.91 -3.67 -7.49
N VAL A 379 27.01 -4.65 -7.33
CA VAL A 379 27.34 -6.07 -7.18
C VAL A 379 26.57 -6.92 -8.21
N ALA A 380 27.16 -8.05 -8.60
CA ALA A 380 26.56 -9.05 -9.48
C ALA A 380 25.45 -9.82 -8.73
N LYS A 381 24.31 -9.17 -8.53
CA LYS A 381 23.18 -9.66 -7.70
C LYS A 381 22.65 -11.03 -8.12
N GLU A 382 22.76 -11.39 -9.40
CA GLU A 382 22.36 -12.67 -9.97
C GLU A 382 23.19 -13.85 -9.43
N LYS A 383 24.41 -13.60 -8.95
CA LYS A 383 25.29 -14.61 -8.35
C LYS A 383 24.98 -14.89 -6.87
N LEU A 384 24.11 -14.09 -6.24
CA LEU A 384 23.77 -14.23 -4.82
C LEU A 384 23.28 -15.66 -4.48
N ALA A 385 22.34 -16.17 -5.27
CA ALA A 385 21.75 -17.48 -5.04
C ALA A 385 22.72 -18.66 -5.25
N SER A 386 23.79 -18.48 -6.02
CA SER A 386 24.77 -19.52 -6.36
C SER A 386 26.01 -19.52 -5.45
N SER A 387 26.25 -18.45 -4.67
CA SER A 387 27.44 -18.36 -3.80
C SER A 387 27.32 -19.27 -2.57
N ALA A 388 28.16 -20.31 -2.52
CA ALA A 388 28.26 -21.20 -1.37
C ALA A 388 28.76 -20.46 -0.11
N LYS A 389 29.77 -19.60 -0.28
CA LYS A 389 30.35 -18.83 0.84
C LYS A 389 29.33 -17.93 1.53
N ILE A 390 28.46 -17.27 0.74
CA ILE A 390 27.41 -16.42 1.32
C ILE A 390 26.39 -17.29 2.07
N LYS A 391 26.00 -18.43 1.51
CA LYS A 391 25.08 -19.37 2.18
C LYS A 391 25.65 -19.88 3.52
N ASP A 392 26.92 -20.26 3.52
CA ASP A 392 27.59 -20.73 4.75
C ASP A 392 27.66 -19.61 5.80
N ALA A 393 27.99 -18.38 5.38
CA ALA A 393 28.04 -17.24 6.28
C ALA A 393 26.66 -16.88 6.85
N ILE A 394 25.56 -17.01 6.09
CA ILE A 394 24.20 -16.86 6.62
C ILE A 394 23.94 -17.90 7.71
N LEU A 395 24.27 -19.18 7.47
CA LEU A 395 24.06 -20.25 8.45
C LEU A 395 24.88 -20.03 9.73
N GLU A 396 26.11 -19.54 9.60
CA GLU A 396 26.96 -19.19 10.75
C GLU A 396 26.37 -18.03 11.54
N SER A 397 25.93 -16.97 10.84
CA SER A 397 25.28 -15.81 11.44
C SER A 397 23.98 -16.20 12.18
N GLU A 398 23.16 -17.07 11.60
CA GLU A 398 21.95 -17.57 12.26
C GLU A 398 22.26 -18.38 13.51
N LYS A 399 23.37 -19.14 13.53
CA LYS A 399 23.84 -19.81 14.75
C LYS A 399 24.32 -18.82 15.82
N GLU A 400 25.06 -17.76 15.42
CA GLU A 400 25.49 -16.69 16.33
C GLU A 400 24.30 -15.97 16.95
N LEU A 401 23.25 -15.73 16.17
CA LEU A 401 22.00 -15.15 16.64
C LEU A 401 21.18 -16.09 17.55
N ALA A 402 21.49 -17.39 17.58
CA ALA A 402 20.94 -18.40 18.50
C ALA A 402 19.41 -18.35 18.69
N GLY A 403 18.63 -18.15 17.62
CA GLY A 403 17.17 -18.01 17.66
C GLY A 403 16.65 -16.68 18.22
N SER A 404 17.55 -15.78 18.65
CA SER A 404 17.22 -14.41 19.09
C SER A 404 17.30 -13.37 17.97
N GLY A 405 17.48 -13.82 16.72
CA GLY A 405 17.56 -12.98 15.54
C GLY A 405 17.37 -13.78 14.27
N ARG A 406 17.47 -13.11 13.12
CA ARG A 406 17.46 -13.72 11.80
C ARG A 406 18.23 -12.88 10.78
N VAL A 407 18.61 -13.52 9.68
CA VAL A 407 19.28 -12.90 8.53
C VAL A 407 18.40 -13.06 7.30
N LEU A 408 18.31 -12.01 6.49
CA LEU A 408 17.68 -12.06 5.18
C LEU A 408 18.54 -11.31 4.16
N LEU A 409 19.05 -12.04 3.15
CA LEU A 409 19.74 -11.46 1.99
C LEU A 409 18.81 -11.55 0.77
N ARG A 410 18.67 -10.44 0.07
CA ARG A 410 17.78 -10.35 -1.10
C ARG A 410 18.38 -9.47 -2.19
N ALA A 411 18.39 -9.98 -3.43
CA ALA A 411 18.65 -9.16 -4.61
C ALA A 411 17.51 -8.15 -4.81
N SER A 412 17.83 -6.89 -5.15
CA SER A 412 16.84 -5.91 -5.56
C SER A 412 16.22 -6.29 -6.90
N GLY A 413 14.91 -6.16 -7.07
CA GLY A 413 14.25 -6.39 -8.35
C GLY A 413 14.65 -5.34 -9.40
N THR A 414 14.72 -4.08 -9.01
CA THR A 414 14.87 -2.92 -9.90
C THR A 414 16.30 -2.36 -9.94
N GLU A 415 17.08 -2.49 -8.89
CA GLU A 415 18.41 -1.87 -8.75
C GLU A 415 19.52 -2.94 -8.78
N SER A 416 20.75 -2.55 -9.17
CA SER A 416 21.95 -3.40 -9.09
C SER A 416 22.51 -3.43 -7.68
N LEU A 417 21.76 -4.02 -6.73
CA LEU A 417 22.17 -4.15 -5.34
C LEU A 417 21.62 -5.41 -4.67
N VAL A 418 22.27 -5.80 -3.59
CA VAL A 418 21.82 -6.81 -2.63
C VAL A 418 21.48 -6.12 -1.32
N ARG A 419 20.30 -6.42 -0.76
CA ARG A 419 19.86 -5.96 0.55
C ARG A 419 20.23 -7.00 1.58
N VAL A 420 21.03 -6.60 2.57
CA VAL A 420 21.41 -7.40 3.73
C VAL A 420 20.59 -6.88 4.91
N MET A 421 19.66 -7.68 5.42
CA MET A 421 18.84 -7.37 6.58
C MET A 421 19.17 -8.33 7.69
N VAL A 422 19.40 -7.79 8.89
CA VAL A 422 19.62 -8.55 10.12
C VAL A 422 18.71 -7.99 11.20
N GLU A 423 18.02 -8.87 11.87
CA GLU A 423 17.26 -8.57 13.09
C GLU A 423 17.87 -9.35 14.26
N ALA A 424 17.97 -8.70 15.41
CA ALA A 424 18.39 -9.33 16.67
C ALA A 424 17.72 -8.64 17.85
N ASN A 425 17.72 -9.29 19.02
CA ASN A 425 17.27 -8.69 20.26
C ASN A 425 18.21 -7.57 20.77
N ASP A 426 19.42 -7.53 20.26
CA ASP A 426 20.46 -6.55 20.54
C ASP A 426 20.89 -5.84 19.27
N LEU A 427 20.90 -4.49 19.29
CA LEU A 427 21.21 -3.67 18.13
C LEU A 427 22.68 -3.76 17.72
N GLU A 428 23.61 -3.87 18.67
CA GLU A 428 25.03 -3.97 18.40
C GLU A 428 25.35 -5.30 17.70
N LEU A 429 24.73 -6.38 18.17
CA LEU A 429 24.85 -7.68 17.54
C LEU A 429 24.27 -7.68 16.13
N ALA A 430 23.09 -7.07 15.92
CA ALA A 430 22.50 -6.93 14.60
C ALA A 430 23.42 -6.15 13.64
N GLN A 431 24.01 -5.05 14.10
CA GLN A 431 24.93 -4.23 13.32
C GLN A 431 26.19 -5.01 12.95
N LYS A 432 26.83 -5.67 13.92
CA LYS A 432 28.04 -6.48 13.70
C LYS A 432 27.83 -7.54 12.62
N VAL A 433 26.73 -8.29 12.72
CA VAL A 433 26.41 -9.36 11.77
C VAL A 433 26.07 -8.76 10.39
N ALA A 434 25.33 -7.66 10.34
CA ALA A 434 24.98 -7.00 9.08
C ALA A 434 26.22 -6.46 8.36
N ASP A 435 27.16 -5.83 9.07
CA ASP A 435 28.41 -5.31 8.51
C ASP A 435 29.28 -6.43 7.95
N SER A 436 29.42 -7.53 8.71
CA SER A 436 30.18 -8.71 8.28
C SER A 436 29.61 -9.31 6.98
N LEU A 437 28.31 -9.52 6.92
CA LEU A 437 27.64 -10.05 5.73
C LEU A 437 27.70 -9.07 4.55
N ALA A 438 27.53 -7.77 4.79
CA ALA A 438 27.64 -6.76 3.73
C ALA A 438 29.04 -6.69 3.14
N GLN A 439 30.10 -6.83 3.96
CA GLN A 439 31.48 -6.90 3.51
C GLN A 439 31.73 -8.16 2.67
N LEU A 440 31.23 -9.33 3.10
CA LEU A 440 31.33 -10.55 2.35
C LEU A 440 30.60 -10.44 0.99
N VAL A 441 29.39 -9.90 0.96
CA VAL A 441 28.63 -9.69 -0.29
C VAL A 441 29.41 -8.78 -1.25
N ARG A 442 30.02 -7.69 -0.76
CA ARG A 442 30.87 -6.81 -1.60
C ARG A 442 32.07 -7.53 -2.20
N SER A 443 32.71 -8.41 -1.42
CA SER A 443 33.90 -9.13 -1.89
C SER A 443 33.58 -10.26 -2.85
N GLU A 444 32.51 -11.05 -2.55
CA GLU A 444 32.17 -12.26 -3.34
C GLU A 444 31.38 -11.93 -4.61
N LEU A 445 30.59 -10.85 -4.60
CA LEU A 445 29.75 -10.45 -5.73
C LEU A 445 30.29 -9.22 -6.47
N LYS A 446 31.58 -8.92 -6.31
CA LYS A 446 32.23 -7.82 -7.05
C LYS A 446 32.05 -8.04 -8.57
N GLN A 447 31.63 -6.98 -9.27
CA GLN A 447 31.52 -6.96 -10.74
C GLN A 447 32.86 -7.01 -11.41
#